data_8091c0300ddf30e0b50667a9e465cfc0
#
_entry.id   8091c0300ddf30e0b50667a9e465cfc0
#
_cell.length_a   1.000
_cell.length_b   1.000
_cell.length_c   1.000
_cell.angle_alpha   90.00
_cell.angle_beta   90.00
_cell.angle_gamma   90.00
#
_symmetry.space_group_name_H-M   'P 1'
#
loop_
_entity.id
_entity.type
_entity.pdbx_description
1 polymer ?
#
loop_
_entity_poly.entity_id
_entity_poly.type
_entity_poly.pdbx_seq_one_letter_code
_entity_poly.pdbx_strand_id
1 'polypeptide(L)'
;EKEYQDARETWGNKFRVGMGAEAIKELLQAIDLEKDAAELKTGLKESSGQKRARIIKRLEVVEAFRESGNKPEWMIMDVIPVIPPDLRPMVQLDGGRFATSDLNDLYRRIINRNNRLKRLLELGAPDIIVRNEKRMLQEAVDALIDNGRRGRPVTGPGNRALKSLSDMLKGKTGRFRQNLLGKRVDYSGRSVIVVGPELKIYQCGLPKEMAIELFKPFVMKELVAKGISQNIKNAKKLVERLDTQVWDVLEEVIKEHPVMLNRAPTLHRLGIQAFEPILVEGKAIKLHPLVCTAFNADFDGDQMAVHLPLSQEAQAECRFLL
;
A
#
# COMPACT_ATOMS: atom_id res chain seq x y z
N GLU A 1 9.67 -11.84 -39.59
CA GLU A 1 10.85 -11.83 -40.48
C GLU A 1 10.49 -12.44 -41.85
N LYS A 2 9.81 -13.58 -41.90
CA LYS A 2 9.35 -14.20 -43.14
C LYS A 2 8.38 -13.28 -43.90
N GLU A 3 7.37 -12.73 -43.24
CA GLU A 3 6.43 -11.78 -43.85
C GLU A 3 7.13 -10.50 -44.36
N TYR A 4 8.19 -10.05 -43.69
CA TYR A 4 8.98 -8.95 -44.18
C TYR A 4 9.76 -9.29 -45.44
N GLN A 5 10.36 -10.49 -45.51
CA GLN A 5 11.03 -10.97 -46.71
C GLN A 5 10.07 -11.10 -47.91
N ASP A 6 8.92 -11.74 -47.66
CA ASP A 6 7.86 -11.89 -48.67
C ASP A 6 7.33 -10.53 -49.17
N ALA A 7 7.11 -9.59 -48.26
CA ALA A 7 6.67 -8.24 -48.62
C ALA A 7 7.76 -7.45 -49.36
N ARG A 8 9.04 -7.63 -48.98
CA ARG A 8 10.16 -7.00 -49.67
C ARG A 8 10.39 -7.52 -51.09
N GLU A 9 10.13 -8.82 -51.32
CA GLU A 9 10.14 -9.42 -52.65
C GLU A 9 9.04 -8.84 -53.51
N THR A 10 7.84 -8.62 -52.93
CA THR A 10 6.68 -8.13 -53.67
C THR A 10 6.66 -6.63 -53.95
N TRP A 11 7.11 -5.84 -52.95
CA TRP A 11 6.99 -4.36 -52.94
C TRP A 11 8.31 -3.60 -53.00
N GLY A 12 9.45 -4.32 -52.95
CA GLY A 12 10.78 -3.73 -52.89
C GLY A 12 11.01 -2.82 -51.71
N ASN A 13 11.65 -1.67 -51.94
CA ASN A 13 11.93 -0.66 -50.89
C ASN A 13 10.87 0.42 -50.73
N LYS A 14 9.62 0.18 -51.19
CA LYS A 14 8.54 1.15 -51.16
C LYS A 14 7.88 1.34 -49.80
N PHE A 15 8.26 0.54 -48.81
CA PHE A 15 7.71 0.63 -47.47
C PHE A 15 8.83 0.56 -46.44
N ARG A 16 8.61 1.16 -45.26
CA ARG A 16 9.49 1.13 -44.11
C ARG A 16 8.95 0.17 -43.06
N VAL A 17 9.85 -0.65 -42.55
CA VAL A 17 9.51 -1.60 -41.47
C VAL A 17 10.36 -1.26 -40.25
N GLY A 18 9.71 -1.18 -39.12
CA GLY A 18 10.35 -0.99 -37.83
C GLY A 18 9.89 -2.05 -36.83
N MET A 19 10.64 -2.26 -35.77
CA MET A 19 10.34 -3.22 -34.71
C MET A 19 10.37 -2.56 -33.34
N GLY A 20 9.46 -3.02 -32.47
CA GLY A 20 9.45 -2.63 -31.07
C GLY A 20 8.96 -1.21 -30.78
N ALA A 21 9.32 -0.70 -29.62
CA ALA A 21 8.85 0.58 -29.13
C ALA A 21 9.29 1.79 -29.98
N GLU A 22 10.48 1.74 -30.61
CA GLU A 22 10.97 2.78 -31.49
C GLU A 22 10.04 3.00 -32.70
N ALA A 23 9.62 1.91 -33.36
CA ALA A 23 8.72 1.99 -34.50
C ALA A 23 7.32 2.52 -34.09
N ILE A 24 6.82 2.11 -32.95
CA ILE A 24 5.54 2.61 -32.40
C ILE A 24 5.67 4.11 -32.09
N LYS A 25 6.79 4.55 -31.52
CA LYS A 25 7.04 5.96 -31.22
C LYS A 25 7.06 6.81 -32.51
N GLU A 26 7.73 6.35 -33.56
CA GLU A 26 7.73 7.02 -34.85
C GLU A 26 6.31 7.18 -35.43
N LEU A 27 5.49 6.13 -35.34
CA LEU A 27 4.09 6.19 -35.77
C LEU A 27 3.26 7.17 -34.94
N LEU A 28 3.50 7.23 -33.63
CA LEU A 28 2.81 8.17 -32.74
C LEU A 28 3.23 9.61 -32.97
N GLN A 29 4.50 9.86 -33.29
CA GLN A 29 5.02 11.19 -33.67
C GLN A 29 4.45 11.70 -34.97
N ALA A 30 4.07 10.80 -35.89
CA ALA A 30 3.47 11.15 -37.17
C ALA A 30 1.98 11.55 -37.06
N ILE A 31 1.33 11.36 -35.88
CA ILE A 31 -0.07 11.71 -35.66
C ILE A 31 -0.21 13.22 -35.46
N ASP A 32 -1.01 13.87 -36.30
CA ASP A 32 -1.45 15.24 -36.12
C ASP A 32 -2.86 15.24 -35.49
N LEU A 33 -2.92 15.59 -34.20
CA LEU A 33 -4.17 15.55 -33.42
C LEU A 33 -5.24 16.51 -33.96
N GLU A 34 -4.84 17.68 -34.48
CA GLU A 34 -5.80 18.68 -34.99
C GLU A 34 -6.43 18.19 -36.30
N LYS A 35 -5.61 17.66 -37.19
CA LYS A 35 -6.06 17.10 -38.46
C LYS A 35 -6.95 15.88 -38.25
N ASP A 36 -6.49 14.92 -37.41
CA ASP A 36 -7.25 13.72 -37.09
C ASP A 36 -8.61 14.05 -36.46
N ALA A 37 -8.66 15.04 -35.55
CA ALA A 37 -9.91 15.46 -34.93
C ALA A 37 -10.89 16.04 -35.97
N ALA A 38 -10.41 16.88 -36.90
CA ALA A 38 -11.24 17.46 -37.96
C ALA A 38 -11.78 16.40 -38.92
N GLU A 39 -10.92 15.47 -39.35
CA GLU A 39 -11.32 14.34 -40.23
C GLU A 39 -12.33 13.40 -39.55
N LEU A 40 -12.14 13.08 -38.27
CA LEU A 40 -13.06 12.22 -37.52
C LEU A 40 -14.43 12.90 -37.30
N LYS A 41 -14.45 14.23 -37.03
CA LYS A 41 -15.69 14.99 -36.89
C LYS A 41 -16.48 15.02 -38.20
N THR A 42 -15.79 15.15 -39.33
CA THR A 42 -16.42 15.09 -40.64
C THR A 42 -16.96 13.71 -40.96
N GLY A 43 -16.13 12.66 -40.73
CA GLY A 43 -16.52 11.26 -40.92
C GLY A 43 -17.66 10.82 -40.01
N LEU A 44 -17.83 11.42 -38.83
CA LEU A 44 -18.95 11.15 -37.93
C LEU A 44 -20.30 11.54 -38.50
N LYS A 45 -20.34 12.64 -39.30
CA LYS A 45 -21.56 13.13 -39.97
C LYS A 45 -22.00 12.23 -41.12
N GLU A 46 -21.04 11.56 -41.75
CA GLU A 46 -21.28 10.75 -42.97
C GLU A 46 -21.44 9.26 -42.66
N SER A 47 -21.20 8.83 -41.40
CA SER A 47 -21.18 7.41 -41.06
C SER A 47 -22.30 6.99 -40.12
N SER A 48 -22.71 5.70 -40.24
CA SER A 48 -23.76 5.08 -39.43
C SER A 48 -23.31 3.73 -38.86
N GLY A 49 -24.06 3.21 -37.90
CA GLY A 49 -23.87 1.88 -37.33
C GLY A 49 -22.51 1.66 -36.68
N GLN A 50 -21.88 0.53 -36.92
CA GLN A 50 -20.59 0.15 -36.31
C GLN A 50 -19.43 1.10 -36.68
N LYS A 51 -19.45 1.64 -37.91
CA LYS A 51 -18.40 2.60 -38.33
C LYS A 51 -18.45 3.87 -37.48
N ARG A 52 -19.65 4.38 -37.25
CA ARG A 52 -19.85 5.55 -36.35
C ARG A 52 -19.37 5.28 -34.93
N ALA A 53 -19.66 4.10 -34.36
CA ALA A 53 -19.20 3.74 -33.01
C ALA A 53 -17.66 3.68 -32.90
N ARG A 54 -16.96 3.21 -33.93
CA ARG A 54 -15.50 3.19 -33.98
C ARG A 54 -14.93 4.61 -34.07
N ILE A 55 -15.54 5.48 -34.87
CA ILE A 55 -15.12 6.88 -35.00
C ILE A 55 -15.31 7.61 -33.69
N ILE A 56 -16.41 7.42 -32.98
CA ILE A 56 -16.64 8.05 -31.65
C ILE A 56 -15.55 7.63 -30.67
N LYS A 57 -15.26 6.34 -30.54
CA LYS A 57 -14.19 5.87 -29.61
C LYS A 57 -12.82 6.43 -29.96
N ARG A 58 -12.49 6.57 -31.26
CA ARG A 58 -11.23 7.18 -31.66
C ARG A 58 -11.22 8.67 -31.38
N LEU A 59 -12.33 9.37 -31.67
CA LEU A 59 -12.46 10.81 -31.42
C LEU A 59 -12.34 11.14 -29.93
N GLU A 60 -12.93 10.36 -29.04
CA GLU A 60 -12.80 10.53 -27.60
C GLU A 60 -11.32 10.53 -27.18
N VAL A 61 -10.52 9.59 -27.68
CA VAL A 61 -9.09 9.51 -27.35
C VAL A 61 -8.33 10.72 -27.95
N VAL A 62 -8.58 11.08 -29.20
CA VAL A 62 -7.92 12.20 -29.86
C VAL A 62 -8.24 13.52 -29.16
N GLU A 63 -9.51 13.76 -28.80
CA GLU A 63 -9.92 14.96 -28.07
C GLU A 63 -9.31 14.99 -26.65
N ALA A 64 -9.26 13.86 -25.95
CA ALA A 64 -8.62 13.78 -24.63
C ALA A 64 -7.13 14.16 -24.69
N PHE A 65 -6.39 13.72 -25.72
CA PHE A 65 -5.01 14.16 -25.93
C PHE A 65 -4.91 15.66 -26.25
N ARG A 66 -5.82 16.15 -27.07
CA ARG A 66 -5.86 17.57 -27.48
C ARG A 66 -6.15 18.50 -26.30
N GLU A 67 -7.18 18.19 -25.51
CA GLU A 67 -7.59 18.98 -24.34
C GLU A 67 -6.54 18.96 -23.21
N SER A 68 -5.91 17.80 -23.00
CA SER A 68 -4.88 17.66 -21.95
C SER A 68 -3.52 18.26 -22.34
N GLY A 69 -3.30 18.55 -23.63
CA GLY A 69 -2.00 19.00 -24.15
C GLY A 69 -0.92 17.92 -24.14
N ASN A 70 -1.29 16.67 -23.88
CA ASN A 70 -0.36 15.54 -23.92
C ASN A 70 -0.05 15.13 -25.36
N LYS A 71 1.21 14.77 -25.61
CA LYS A 71 1.62 14.28 -26.92
C LYS A 71 1.47 12.76 -27.01
N PRO A 72 0.97 12.19 -28.13
CA PRO A 72 0.82 10.74 -28.29
C PRO A 72 2.11 9.95 -28.06
N GLU A 73 3.26 10.49 -28.49
CA GLU A 73 4.57 9.89 -28.33
C GLU A 73 5.00 9.67 -26.86
N TRP A 74 4.39 10.41 -25.91
CA TRP A 74 4.66 10.23 -24.48
C TRP A 74 4.11 8.92 -23.90
N MET A 75 3.30 8.18 -24.67
CA MET A 75 2.92 6.80 -24.30
C MET A 75 4.11 5.83 -24.34
N ILE A 76 5.21 6.20 -25.02
CA ILE A 76 6.45 5.45 -25.03
C ILE A 76 7.44 6.12 -24.08
N MET A 77 7.91 5.38 -23.10
CA MET A 77 8.84 5.88 -22.09
C MET A 77 10.29 5.84 -22.61
N ASP A 78 10.95 6.99 -22.64
CA ASP A 78 12.37 7.10 -22.97
C ASP A 78 13.26 6.93 -21.74
N VAL A 79 12.76 7.32 -20.58
CA VAL A 79 13.47 7.29 -19.30
C VAL A 79 12.62 6.57 -18.26
N ILE A 80 13.23 5.62 -17.58
CA ILE A 80 12.60 4.91 -16.47
C ILE A 80 12.86 5.68 -15.17
N PRO A 81 11.84 6.16 -14.47
CA PRO A 81 12.04 6.82 -13.18
C PRO A 81 12.45 5.80 -12.12
N VAL A 82 13.39 6.19 -11.27
CA VAL A 82 13.86 5.39 -10.14
C VAL A 82 13.28 5.98 -8.86
N ILE A 83 12.55 5.17 -8.10
CA ILE A 83 11.98 5.61 -6.83
C ILE A 83 13.07 5.88 -5.79
N PRO A 84 12.84 6.76 -4.81
CA PRO A 84 13.80 7.07 -3.75
C PRO A 84 14.25 5.84 -2.97
N PRO A 85 15.48 5.82 -2.43
CA PRO A 85 16.03 4.69 -1.67
C PRO A 85 15.19 4.26 -0.47
N ASP A 86 14.53 5.21 0.22
CA ASP A 86 13.68 4.92 1.37
C ASP A 86 12.47 4.02 1.03
N LEU A 87 12.00 4.08 -0.21
CA LEU A 87 10.90 3.24 -0.70
C LEU A 87 11.35 1.85 -1.17
N ARG A 88 12.67 1.64 -1.31
CA ARG A 88 13.31 0.37 -1.67
C ARG A 88 14.51 0.07 -0.77
N PRO A 89 14.31 -0.04 0.54
CA PRO A 89 15.39 -0.08 1.50
C PRO A 89 16.29 -1.30 1.35
N MET A 90 17.56 -1.12 1.71
CA MET A 90 18.54 -2.18 1.93
C MET A 90 18.96 -2.11 3.39
N VAL A 91 18.65 -3.15 4.17
CA VAL A 91 18.90 -3.19 5.61
C VAL A 91 19.93 -4.25 5.93
N GLN A 92 20.90 -3.92 6.74
CA GLN A 92 21.87 -4.88 7.25
C GLN A 92 21.25 -5.70 8.38
N LEU A 93 21.30 -7.02 8.24
CA LEU A 93 20.87 -7.97 9.26
C LEU A 93 22.05 -8.34 10.16
N ASP A 94 21.74 -8.88 11.33
CA ASP A 94 22.73 -9.47 12.22
C ASP A 94 23.54 -10.55 11.48
N GLY A 95 24.89 -10.53 11.64
CA GLY A 95 25.80 -11.40 10.91
C GLY A 95 26.25 -10.89 9.53
N GLY A 96 26.11 -9.60 9.24
CA GLY A 96 26.67 -8.94 8.05
C GLY A 96 25.95 -9.23 6.73
N ARG A 97 24.79 -9.91 6.78
CA ARG A 97 23.94 -10.12 5.60
C ARG A 97 23.03 -8.92 5.36
N PHE A 98 22.71 -8.66 4.10
CA PHE A 98 21.80 -7.58 3.72
C PHE A 98 20.44 -8.15 3.27
N ALA A 99 19.35 -7.59 3.81
CA ALA A 99 18.02 -7.76 3.26
C ALA A 99 17.74 -6.57 2.33
N THR A 100 17.36 -6.86 1.11
CA THR A 100 17.09 -5.83 0.10
C THR A 100 15.68 -5.97 -0.45
N SER A 101 15.10 -4.86 -0.87
CA SER A 101 13.83 -4.85 -1.58
C SER A 101 13.98 -5.54 -2.94
N ASP A 102 12.96 -6.29 -3.36
CA ASP A 102 12.91 -6.93 -4.68
C ASP A 102 13.06 -5.92 -5.82
N LEU A 103 12.62 -4.67 -5.62
CA LEU A 103 12.76 -3.58 -6.59
C LEU A 103 14.21 -3.28 -6.95
N ASN A 104 15.14 -3.36 -5.99
CA ASN A 104 16.56 -3.15 -6.27
C ASN A 104 17.09 -4.18 -7.26
N ASP A 105 16.61 -5.41 -7.18
CA ASP A 105 16.99 -6.48 -8.11
C ASP A 105 16.42 -6.24 -9.51
N LEU A 106 15.18 -5.78 -9.61
CA LEU A 106 14.52 -5.43 -10.86
C LEU A 106 15.19 -4.23 -11.53
N TYR A 107 15.52 -3.16 -10.79
CA TYR A 107 16.30 -2.03 -11.32
C TYR A 107 17.68 -2.44 -11.79
N ARG A 108 18.39 -3.27 -11.03
CA ARG A 108 19.71 -3.77 -11.40
C ARG A 108 19.67 -4.55 -12.72
N ARG A 109 18.62 -5.35 -12.93
CA ARG A 109 18.43 -6.08 -14.21
C ARG A 109 18.27 -5.13 -15.39
N ILE A 110 17.48 -4.06 -15.23
CA ILE A 110 17.30 -3.04 -16.27
C ILE A 110 18.64 -2.34 -16.58
N ILE A 111 19.34 -1.88 -15.55
CA ILE A 111 20.63 -1.20 -15.72
C ILE A 111 21.65 -2.10 -16.45
N ASN A 112 21.75 -3.35 -16.04
CA ASN A 112 22.68 -4.30 -16.65
C ASN A 112 22.33 -4.57 -18.13
N ARG A 113 21.03 -4.74 -18.46
CA ARG A 113 20.57 -4.91 -19.84
C ARG A 113 20.80 -3.67 -20.68
N ASN A 114 20.51 -2.49 -20.14
CA ASN A 114 20.74 -1.23 -20.82
C ASN A 114 22.24 -0.99 -21.13
N ASN A 115 23.11 -1.23 -20.15
CA ASN A 115 24.55 -1.11 -20.33
C ASN A 115 25.08 -2.11 -21.36
N ARG A 116 24.57 -3.33 -21.36
CA ARG A 116 24.93 -4.33 -22.35
C ARG A 116 24.47 -3.93 -23.76
N LEU A 117 23.24 -3.41 -23.89
CA LEU A 117 22.72 -2.92 -25.16
C LEU A 117 23.59 -1.77 -25.70
N LYS A 118 23.93 -0.78 -24.86
CA LYS A 118 24.83 0.31 -25.24
C LYS A 118 26.16 -0.21 -25.81
N ARG A 119 26.78 -1.13 -25.08
CA ARG A 119 28.06 -1.74 -25.53
C ARG A 119 27.93 -2.48 -26.86
N LEU A 120 26.83 -3.21 -27.09
CA LEU A 120 26.57 -3.91 -28.34
C LEU A 120 26.41 -2.96 -29.53
N LEU A 121 25.74 -1.82 -29.31
CA LEU A 121 25.56 -0.76 -30.30
C LEU A 121 26.90 -0.07 -30.64
N GLU A 122 27.72 0.23 -29.63
CA GLU A 122 29.03 0.83 -29.80
C GLU A 122 30.01 -0.08 -30.57
N LEU A 123 29.92 -1.40 -30.37
CA LEU A 123 30.71 -2.39 -31.04
C LEU A 123 30.21 -2.77 -32.45
N GLY A 124 29.09 -2.21 -32.90
CA GLY A 124 28.50 -2.56 -34.18
C GLY A 124 28.07 -4.04 -34.29
N ALA A 125 27.53 -4.60 -33.21
CA ALA A 125 27.12 -6.01 -33.15
C ALA A 125 26.05 -6.33 -34.21
N PRO A 126 25.92 -7.58 -34.68
CA PRO A 126 24.90 -7.98 -35.64
C PRO A 126 23.49 -7.65 -35.14
N ASP A 127 22.62 -7.20 -36.04
CA ASP A 127 21.25 -6.78 -35.77
C ASP A 127 20.42 -7.80 -34.97
N ILE A 128 20.63 -9.09 -35.23
CA ILE A 128 19.89 -10.15 -34.52
C ILE A 128 20.19 -10.19 -33.03
N ILE A 129 21.44 -9.88 -32.64
CA ILE A 129 21.89 -9.81 -31.25
C ILE A 129 21.31 -8.54 -30.59
N VAL A 130 21.41 -7.41 -31.29
CA VAL A 130 20.84 -6.12 -30.82
C VAL A 130 19.34 -6.21 -30.60
N ARG A 131 18.60 -6.79 -31.54
CA ARG A 131 17.15 -7.00 -31.42
C ARG A 131 16.78 -7.89 -30.21
N ASN A 132 17.55 -8.96 -30.00
CA ASN A 132 17.32 -9.83 -28.84
C ASN A 132 17.59 -9.11 -27.52
N GLU A 133 18.63 -8.31 -27.43
CA GLU A 133 18.92 -7.53 -26.22
C GLU A 133 17.88 -6.42 -25.97
N LYS A 134 17.38 -5.75 -27.02
CA LYS A 134 16.24 -4.82 -26.92
C LYS A 134 14.99 -5.51 -26.37
N ARG A 135 14.69 -6.72 -26.84
CA ARG A 135 13.59 -7.53 -26.33
C ARG A 135 13.78 -7.88 -24.86
N MET A 136 14.97 -8.29 -24.45
CA MET A 136 15.28 -8.62 -23.06
C MET A 136 15.26 -7.40 -22.14
N LEU A 137 15.61 -6.22 -22.64
CA LEU A 137 15.45 -4.95 -21.91
C LEU A 137 13.98 -4.64 -21.71
N GLN A 138 13.14 -4.79 -22.74
CA GLN A 138 11.71 -4.61 -22.64
C GLN A 138 11.08 -5.56 -21.60
N GLU A 139 11.47 -6.83 -21.60
CA GLU A 139 11.02 -7.80 -20.61
C GLU A 139 11.42 -7.42 -19.17
N ALA A 140 12.61 -6.86 -18.99
CA ALA A 140 13.06 -6.37 -17.68
C ALA A 140 12.24 -5.17 -17.20
N VAL A 141 11.87 -4.26 -18.10
CA VAL A 141 10.99 -3.11 -17.79
C VAL A 141 9.57 -3.57 -17.48
N ASP A 142 9.03 -4.50 -18.28
CA ASP A 142 7.71 -5.09 -18.02
C ASP A 142 7.65 -5.75 -16.63
N ALA A 143 8.71 -6.47 -16.24
CA ALA A 143 8.80 -7.09 -14.92
C ALA A 143 8.91 -6.06 -13.78
N LEU A 144 9.56 -4.92 -13.99
CA LEU A 144 9.59 -3.84 -12.99
C LEU A 144 8.19 -3.25 -12.75
N ILE A 145 7.43 -3.04 -13.82
CA ILE A 145 6.09 -2.41 -13.72
C ILE A 145 5.06 -3.40 -13.19
N ASP A 146 4.92 -4.58 -13.80
CA ASP A 146 3.95 -5.60 -13.41
C ASP A 146 4.48 -7.02 -13.70
N ASN A 147 5.21 -7.59 -12.77
CA ASN A 147 5.86 -8.89 -12.92
C ASN A 147 4.84 -10.03 -13.05
N GLY A 148 4.96 -10.79 -14.11
CA GLY A 148 4.08 -11.93 -14.41
C GLY A 148 2.84 -11.58 -15.24
N ARG A 149 2.64 -10.34 -15.64
CA ARG A 149 1.55 -9.95 -16.55
C ARG A 149 1.76 -10.49 -17.96
N ARG A 150 3.00 -10.57 -18.41
CA ARG A 150 3.40 -11.15 -19.70
C ARG A 150 4.35 -12.31 -19.48
N GLY A 151 3.87 -13.53 -19.69
CA GLY A 151 4.69 -14.73 -19.59
C GLY A 151 5.04 -15.13 -18.15
N ARG A 152 6.14 -15.85 -18.01
CA ARG A 152 6.59 -16.34 -16.70
C ARG A 152 7.14 -15.19 -15.86
N PRO A 153 6.76 -15.09 -14.57
CA PRO A 153 7.29 -14.07 -13.70
C PRO A 153 8.79 -14.24 -13.48
N VAL A 154 9.48 -13.13 -13.34
CA VAL A 154 10.89 -13.11 -12.90
C VAL A 154 10.93 -13.52 -11.43
N THR A 155 11.77 -14.51 -11.12
CA THR A 155 11.91 -15.07 -9.79
C THR A 155 13.25 -14.72 -9.14
N GLY A 156 13.25 -14.69 -7.81
CA GLY A 156 14.43 -14.58 -6.98
C GLY A 156 14.85 -15.93 -6.37
N PRO A 157 15.65 -15.91 -5.31
CA PRO A 157 16.04 -17.10 -4.58
C PRO A 157 14.81 -17.89 -4.09
N GLY A 158 14.87 -19.23 -4.17
CA GLY A 158 13.75 -20.09 -3.80
C GLY A 158 12.56 -20.08 -4.75
N ASN A 159 12.77 -19.66 -6.01
CA ASN A 159 11.76 -19.61 -7.08
C ASN A 159 10.52 -18.74 -6.75
N ARG A 160 10.66 -17.81 -5.79
CA ARG A 160 9.63 -16.83 -5.44
C ARG A 160 9.59 -15.71 -6.47
N ALA A 161 8.40 -15.38 -6.98
CA ALA A 161 8.23 -14.23 -7.88
C ALA A 161 8.64 -12.91 -7.17
N LEU A 162 9.42 -12.08 -7.85
CA LEU A 162 9.83 -10.77 -7.34
C LEU A 162 8.64 -9.80 -7.33
N LYS A 163 8.54 -9.01 -6.26
CA LYS A 163 7.47 -8.03 -6.08
C LYS A 163 7.74 -6.79 -6.92
N SER A 164 6.87 -6.53 -7.91
CA SER A 164 6.96 -5.39 -8.82
C SER A 164 6.37 -4.10 -8.24
N LEU A 165 6.49 -2.97 -8.96
CA LEU A 165 5.86 -1.70 -8.58
C LEU A 165 4.34 -1.84 -8.47
N SER A 166 3.70 -2.54 -9.39
CA SER A 166 2.27 -2.81 -9.36
C SER A 166 1.85 -3.59 -8.11
N ASP A 167 2.63 -4.59 -7.70
CA ASP A 167 2.37 -5.40 -6.50
C ASP A 167 2.53 -4.60 -5.20
N MET A 168 3.31 -3.53 -5.22
CA MET A 168 3.41 -2.60 -4.09
C MET A 168 2.14 -1.76 -3.88
N LEU A 169 1.29 -1.64 -4.89
CA LEU A 169 0.05 -0.86 -4.84
C LEU A 169 -1.19 -1.76 -4.69
N LYS A 170 -1.16 -2.96 -5.29
CA LYS A 170 -2.28 -3.91 -5.34
C LYS A 170 -2.47 -4.71 -4.04
N GLY A 171 -3.70 -5.19 -3.87
CA GLY A 171 -4.06 -6.22 -2.88
C GLY A 171 -4.03 -5.75 -1.43
N LYS A 172 -4.14 -6.72 -0.51
CA LYS A 172 -4.21 -6.47 0.95
C LYS A 172 -2.93 -5.88 1.53
N THR A 173 -1.79 -6.22 0.94
CA THR A 173 -0.44 -5.79 1.38
C THR A 173 0.10 -4.62 0.56
N GLY A 174 -0.72 -4.09 -0.36
CA GLY A 174 -0.37 -2.92 -1.14
C GLY A 174 -0.54 -1.61 -0.39
N ARG A 175 0.07 -0.57 -0.91
CA ARG A 175 0.11 0.76 -0.28
C ARG A 175 -1.28 1.32 0.02
N PHE A 176 -2.23 1.16 -0.90
CA PHE A 176 -3.58 1.67 -0.71
C PHE A 176 -4.28 1.05 0.49
N ARG A 177 -4.32 -0.28 0.58
CA ARG A 177 -5.06 -0.98 1.64
C ARG A 177 -4.32 -1.04 2.97
N GLN A 178 -2.99 -1.12 2.94
CA GLN A 178 -2.18 -1.32 4.15
C GLN A 178 -1.75 -0.01 4.81
N ASN A 179 -1.56 1.07 4.05
CA ASN A 179 -0.96 2.30 4.56
C ASN A 179 -1.81 3.56 4.38
N LEU A 180 -2.75 3.59 3.42
CA LEU A 180 -3.58 4.76 3.12
C LEU A 180 -5.00 4.63 3.65
N LEU A 181 -5.70 3.54 3.35
CA LEU A 181 -7.07 3.29 3.85
C LEU A 181 -7.11 2.91 5.33
N GLY A 182 -6.00 2.44 5.87
CA GLY A 182 -5.85 2.12 7.27
C GLY A 182 -4.38 2.10 7.65
N LYS A 183 -4.07 2.50 8.88
CA LYS A 183 -2.72 2.53 9.44
C LYS A 183 -2.70 1.82 10.77
N ARG A 184 -1.53 1.31 11.17
CA ARG A 184 -1.30 0.92 12.55
C ARG A 184 -1.21 2.18 13.40
N VAL A 185 -1.88 2.17 14.54
CA VAL A 185 -1.95 3.30 15.44
C VAL A 185 -1.38 2.94 16.80
N ASP A 186 -0.78 3.93 17.45
CA ASP A 186 -0.30 3.82 18.83
C ASP A 186 -1.49 3.86 19.81
N TYR A 187 -1.27 3.62 21.07
CA TYR A 187 -2.29 3.58 22.12
C TYR A 187 -3.43 2.61 21.82
N SER A 188 -3.07 1.48 21.26
CA SER A 188 -3.99 0.40 20.94
C SER A 188 -3.39 -0.96 21.31
N GLY A 189 -4.25 -1.90 21.62
CA GLY A 189 -3.86 -3.25 21.97
C GLY A 189 -4.90 -4.25 21.49
N ARG A 190 -4.59 -5.54 21.60
CA ARG A 190 -5.50 -6.62 21.24
C ARG A 190 -5.35 -7.77 22.21
N SER A 191 -6.46 -8.32 22.66
CA SER A 191 -6.47 -9.52 23.49
C SER A 191 -7.74 -10.35 23.29
N VAL A 192 -7.72 -11.56 23.82
CA VAL A 192 -8.88 -12.45 23.89
C VAL A 192 -9.92 -11.87 24.85
N ILE A 193 -11.19 -12.10 24.58
CA ILE A 193 -12.30 -11.68 25.43
C ILE A 193 -12.81 -12.86 26.27
N VAL A 194 -13.24 -12.54 27.48
CA VAL A 194 -13.91 -13.46 28.38
C VAL A 194 -15.15 -12.80 28.98
N VAL A 195 -16.07 -13.60 29.46
CA VAL A 195 -17.30 -13.10 30.07
C VAL A 195 -17.01 -12.41 31.40
N GLY A 196 -17.64 -11.26 31.61
CA GLY A 196 -17.60 -10.50 32.86
C GLY A 196 -19.02 -10.16 33.34
N PRO A 197 -19.76 -11.10 33.90
CA PRO A 197 -21.15 -10.87 34.35
C PRO A 197 -21.25 -9.91 35.52
N GLU A 198 -20.17 -9.71 36.26
CA GLU A 198 -20.07 -8.76 37.37
C GLU A 198 -19.96 -7.29 36.94
N LEU A 199 -19.64 -7.04 35.66
CA LEU A 199 -19.49 -5.70 35.10
C LEU A 199 -20.84 -5.03 34.91
N LYS A 200 -20.86 -3.71 35.06
CA LYS A 200 -21.99 -2.89 34.58
C LYS A 200 -21.94 -2.82 33.04
N ILE A 201 -23.07 -2.55 32.41
CA ILE A 201 -23.21 -2.57 30.96
C ILE A 201 -22.26 -1.59 30.26
N TYR A 202 -21.88 -0.49 30.91
CA TYR A 202 -20.96 0.52 30.43
C TYR A 202 -19.51 0.27 30.83
N GLN A 203 -19.18 -0.84 31.49
CA GLN A 203 -17.85 -1.17 31.98
C GLN A 203 -17.25 -2.30 31.18
N CYS A 204 -15.92 -2.26 31.05
CA CYS A 204 -15.12 -3.38 30.54
C CYS A 204 -13.98 -3.68 31.50
N GLY A 205 -13.61 -4.94 31.60
CA GLY A 205 -12.43 -5.35 32.34
C GLY A 205 -11.19 -5.28 31.47
N LEU A 206 -10.23 -4.42 31.81
CA LEU A 206 -8.98 -4.25 31.08
C LEU A 206 -7.84 -4.93 31.88
N PRO A 207 -7.08 -5.84 31.27
CA PRO A 207 -5.92 -6.43 31.91
C PRO A 207 -4.93 -5.38 32.41
N LYS A 208 -4.43 -5.53 33.62
CA LYS A 208 -3.50 -4.57 34.25
C LYS A 208 -2.25 -4.31 33.40
N GLU A 209 -1.66 -5.38 32.82
CA GLU A 209 -0.48 -5.27 31.96
C GLU A 209 -0.77 -4.46 30.69
N MET A 210 -1.96 -4.62 30.11
CA MET A 210 -2.38 -3.85 28.94
C MET A 210 -2.67 -2.38 29.33
N ALA A 211 -3.35 -2.19 30.44
CA ALA A 211 -3.71 -0.85 30.92
C ALA A 211 -2.47 0.01 31.16
N ILE A 212 -1.42 -0.52 31.79
CA ILE A 212 -0.21 0.25 32.07
C ILE A 212 0.52 0.68 30.80
N GLU A 213 0.54 -0.15 29.77
CA GLU A 213 1.16 0.23 28.48
C GLU A 213 0.32 1.26 27.73
N LEU A 214 -1.00 1.11 27.71
CA LEU A 214 -1.89 2.07 27.04
C LEU A 214 -1.87 3.45 27.71
N PHE A 215 -1.93 3.48 29.04
CA PHE A 215 -1.99 4.72 29.83
C PHE A 215 -0.62 5.25 30.24
N LYS A 216 0.48 4.65 29.78
CA LYS A 216 1.85 4.98 30.18
C LYS A 216 2.17 6.47 30.25
N PRO A 217 1.90 7.31 29.23
CA PRO A 217 2.16 8.73 29.30
C PRO A 217 1.37 9.47 30.37
N PHE A 218 0.09 9.07 30.55
CA PHE A 218 -0.79 9.67 31.56
C PHE A 218 -0.32 9.32 32.96
N VAL A 219 0.05 8.08 33.21
CA VAL A 219 0.62 7.63 34.48
C VAL A 219 1.94 8.34 34.78
N MET A 220 2.84 8.46 33.80
CA MET A 220 4.09 9.20 33.98
C MET A 220 3.86 10.67 34.32
N LYS A 221 2.87 11.32 33.66
CA LYS A 221 2.49 12.69 33.96
C LYS A 221 2.02 12.84 35.42
N GLU A 222 1.12 11.96 35.87
CA GLU A 222 0.58 12.00 37.23
C GLU A 222 1.62 11.67 38.30
N LEU A 223 2.56 10.74 38.05
CA LEU A 223 3.67 10.44 38.95
C LEU A 223 4.57 11.65 39.18
N VAL A 224 4.80 12.46 38.16
CA VAL A 224 5.56 13.71 38.28
C VAL A 224 4.73 14.80 38.97
N ALA A 225 3.45 14.95 38.63
CA ALA A 225 2.56 15.94 39.23
C ALA A 225 2.35 15.74 40.73
N LYS A 226 2.27 14.47 41.17
CA LYS A 226 2.19 14.11 42.61
C LYS A 226 3.51 14.16 43.37
N GLY A 227 4.62 14.47 42.67
CA GLY A 227 5.93 14.53 43.29
C GLY A 227 6.54 13.17 43.65
N ILE A 228 5.92 12.05 43.23
CA ILE A 228 6.45 10.69 43.43
C ILE A 228 7.75 10.50 42.63
N SER A 229 7.83 11.16 41.48
CA SER A 229 9.02 11.18 40.65
C SER A 229 9.49 12.59 40.36
N GLN A 230 10.81 12.82 40.43
CA GLN A 230 11.41 14.15 40.20
C GLN A 230 11.40 14.55 38.70
N ASN A 231 11.42 13.59 37.81
CA ASN A 231 11.41 13.82 36.36
C ASN A 231 10.82 12.66 35.58
N ILE A 232 10.49 12.90 34.31
CA ILE A 232 9.88 11.92 33.40
C ILE A 232 10.76 10.66 33.22
N LYS A 233 12.10 10.81 33.24
CA LYS A 233 13.02 9.69 33.09
C LYS A 233 12.95 8.73 34.30
N ASN A 234 12.79 9.25 35.49
CA ASN A 234 12.60 8.45 36.71
C ASN A 234 11.18 7.85 36.73
N ALA A 235 10.16 8.62 36.35
CA ALA A 235 8.79 8.08 36.19
C ALA A 235 8.76 6.89 35.25
N LYS A 236 9.44 6.97 34.11
CA LYS A 236 9.54 5.85 33.15
C LYS A 236 10.16 4.60 33.80
N LYS A 237 11.22 4.76 34.57
CA LYS A 237 11.86 3.64 35.28
C LYS A 237 10.95 3.01 36.33
N LEU A 238 10.14 3.81 37.05
CA LEU A 238 9.17 3.31 38.02
C LEU A 238 8.09 2.48 37.32
N VAL A 239 7.56 2.99 36.20
CA VAL A 239 6.58 2.26 35.38
C VAL A 239 7.15 0.95 34.84
N GLU A 240 8.39 0.94 34.34
CA GLU A 240 9.06 -0.27 33.83
C GLU A 240 9.34 -1.30 34.91
N ARG A 241 9.50 -0.87 36.17
CA ARG A 241 9.67 -1.76 37.33
C ARG A 241 8.36 -2.26 37.93
N LEU A 242 7.23 -1.73 37.49
CA LEU A 242 5.91 -2.05 38.02
C LEU A 242 5.78 -1.84 39.54
N ASP A 243 6.31 -0.69 40.01
CA ASP A 243 6.25 -0.33 41.42
C ASP A 243 4.80 -0.27 41.94
N THR A 244 4.59 -0.56 43.22
CA THR A 244 3.26 -0.56 43.85
C THR A 244 2.55 0.80 43.70
N GLN A 245 3.26 1.91 43.83
CA GLN A 245 2.74 3.25 43.66
C GLN A 245 2.21 3.54 42.25
N VAL A 246 2.72 2.84 41.24
CA VAL A 246 2.27 2.98 39.85
C VAL A 246 0.84 2.44 39.68
N TRP A 247 0.48 1.39 40.39
CA TRP A 247 -0.85 0.81 40.33
C TRP A 247 -1.92 1.73 40.93
N ASP A 248 -1.62 2.41 42.04
CA ASP A 248 -2.53 3.36 42.68
C ASP A 248 -2.78 4.56 41.74
N VAL A 249 -1.71 5.07 41.11
CA VAL A 249 -1.81 6.15 40.12
C VAL A 249 -2.56 5.70 38.87
N LEU A 250 -2.32 4.47 38.40
CA LEU A 250 -3.02 3.93 37.23
C LEU A 250 -4.53 3.84 37.49
N GLU A 251 -4.94 3.38 38.69
CA GLU A 251 -6.35 3.29 39.05
C GLU A 251 -7.04 4.66 39.04
N GLU A 252 -6.35 5.72 39.48
CA GLU A 252 -6.88 7.08 39.41
C GLU A 252 -6.97 7.61 37.98
N VAL A 253 -5.93 7.38 37.16
CA VAL A 253 -5.86 7.83 35.77
C VAL A 253 -6.96 7.17 34.91
N ILE A 254 -7.30 5.94 35.21
CA ILE A 254 -8.35 5.19 34.47
C ILE A 254 -9.75 5.70 34.80
N LYS A 255 -9.98 6.25 35.98
CA LYS A 255 -11.26 6.83 36.35
C LYS A 255 -11.67 7.91 35.35
N GLU A 256 -12.90 7.76 34.84
CA GLU A 256 -13.46 8.71 33.88
C GLU A 256 -12.74 8.83 32.52
N HIS A 257 -11.77 7.96 32.23
CA HIS A 257 -11.11 7.91 30.92
C HIS A 257 -11.64 6.71 30.13
N PRO A 258 -12.55 6.93 29.18
CA PRO A 258 -13.15 5.82 28.43
C PRO A 258 -12.12 5.19 27.49
N VAL A 259 -12.33 3.92 27.19
CA VAL A 259 -11.61 3.19 26.13
C VAL A 259 -12.61 2.69 25.09
N MET A 260 -12.18 2.59 23.85
CA MET A 260 -13.00 2.01 22.78
C MET A 260 -12.64 0.56 22.58
N LEU A 261 -13.65 -0.31 22.50
CA LEU A 261 -13.49 -1.71 22.10
C LEU A 261 -14.05 -1.90 20.69
N ASN A 262 -13.32 -2.68 19.89
CA ASN A 262 -13.72 -3.02 18.53
C ASN A 262 -13.51 -4.51 18.27
N ARG A 263 -14.50 -5.16 17.66
CA ARG A 263 -14.37 -6.51 17.11
C ARG A 263 -14.45 -6.48 15.60
N ALA A 264 -13.46 -7.07 14.93
CA ALA A 264 -13.48 -7.27 13.48
C ALA A 264 -14.25 -8.57 13.13
N PRO A 265 -15.06 -8.58 12.05
CA PRO A 265 -15.34 -7.46 11.15
C PRO A 265 -16.32 -6.46 11.72
N THR A 266 -16.08 -5.17 11.52
CA THR A 266 -17.00 -4.11 11.95
C THR A 266 -18.07 -3.91 10.86
N LEU A 267 -19.23 -4.55 11.04
CA LEU A 267 -20.32 -4.56 10.06
C LEU A 267 -21.29 -3.37 10.21
N HIS A 268 -21.40 -2.83 11.42
CA HIS A 268 -22.27 -1.70 11.74
C HIS A 268 -21.65 -0.88 12.87
N ARG A 269 -22.26 0.29 13.19
CA ARG A 269 -21.71 1.23 14.17
C ARG A 269 -21.49 0.65 15.56
N LEU A 270 -22.30 -0.29 16.00
CA LEU A 270 -22.18 -0.94 17.32
C LEU A 270 -21.02 -1.96 17.41
N GLY A 271 -20.31 -2.21 16.32
CA GLY A 271 -19.04 -2.95 16.33
C GLY A 271 -17.86 -2.16 16.95
N ILE A 272 -18.09 -0.88 17.27
CA ILE A 272 -17.19 -0.04 18.06
C ILE A 272 -18.02 0.60 19.15
N GLN A 273 -17.67 0.35 20.42
CA GLN A 273 -18.34 0.94 21.57
C GLN A 273 -17.32 1.40 22.59
N ALA A 274 -17.65 2.45 23.33
CA ALA A 274 -16.83 2.98 24.40
C ALA A 274 -17.29 2.43 25.77
N PHE A 275 -16.32 2.16 26.62
CA PHE A 275 -16.54 1.61 27.96
C PHE A 275 -15.66 2.34 28.99
N GLU A 276 -16.12 2.36 30.23
CA GLU A 276 -15.26 2.71 31.35
C GLU A 276 -14.43 1.49 31.75
N PRO A 277 -13.09 1.57 31.69
CA PRO A 277 -12.24 0.43 32.02
C PRO A 277 -12.16 0.20 33.53
N ILE A 278 -12.18 -1.07 33.93
CA ILE A 278 -11.87 -1.52 35.28
C ILE A 278 -10.66 -2.46 35.16
N LEU A 279 -9.70 -2.32 36.08
CA LEU A 279 -8.54 -3.21 36.12
C LEU A 279 -8.93 -4.60 36.54
N VAL A 280 -8.50 -5.59 35.76
CA VAL A 280 -8.71 -7.01 36.06
C VAL A 280 -7.40 -7.76 36.01
N GLU A 281 -7.31 -8.84 36.80
CA GLU A 281 -6.19 -9.75 36.73
C GLU A 281 -6.28 -10.66 35.51
N GLY A 282 -5.14 -11.15 35.04
CA GLY A 282 -5.05 -11.99 33.85
C GLY A 282 -4.68 -11.22 32.60
N LYS A 283 -4.86 -11.87 31.42
CA LYS A 283 -4.46 -11.32 30.11
C LYS A 283 -5.66 -11.10 29.17
N ALA A 284 -6.84 -11.49 29.59
CA ALA A 284 -8.07 -11.40 28.79
C ALA A 284 -8.90 -10.17 29.16
N ILE A 285 -9.52 -9.57 28.16
CA ILE A 285 -10.48 -8.47 28.34
C ILE A 285 -11.81 -9.07 28.82
N LYS A 286 -12.36 -8.56 29.90
CA LYS A 286 -13.70 -8.93 30.35
C LYS A 286 -14.76 -8.06 29.67
N LEU A 287 -15.78 -8.70 29.13
CA LEU A 287 -16.86 -8.05 28.41
C LEU A 287 -18.23 -8.41 29.03
N HIS A 288 -19.09 -7.42 29.15
CA HIS A 288 -20.45 -7.67 29.65
C HIS A 288 -21.23 -8.54 28.64
N PRO A 289 -21.93 -9.59 29.06
CA PRO A 289 -22.59 -10.53 28.15
C PRO A 289 -23.67 -9.88 27.25
N LEU A 290 -24.37 -8.85 27.71
CA LEU A 290 -25.39 -8.19 26.90
C LEU A 290 -24.88 -7.40 25.70
N VAL A 291 -23.60 -7.00 25.66
CA VAL A 291 -23.04 -6.28 24.52
C VAL A 291 -22.48 -7.22 23.44
N CYS A 292 -22.35 -8.50 23.75
CA CYS A 292 -21.86 -9.51 22.82
C CYS A 292 -22.67 -9.59 21.53
N THR A 293 -23.98 -9.44 21.62
CA THR A 293 -24.88 -9.46 20.46
C THR A 293 -24.55 -8.33 19.48
N ALA A 294 -24.29 -7.13 19.99
CA ALA A 294 -23.94 -5.97 19.16
C ALA A 294 -22.57 -6.13 18.48
N PHE A 295 -21.59 -6.71 19.16
CA PHE A 295 -20.29 -7.04 18.60
C PHE A 295 -20.29 -8.30 17.73
N ASN A 296 -21.37 -9.09 17.75
CA ASN A 296 -21.41 -10.45 17.23
C ASN A 296 -20.22 -11.28 17.75
N ALA A 297 -19.97 -11.17 19.06
CA ALA A 297 -18.85 -11.80 19.76
C ALA A 297 -19.29 -13.00 20.56
N ASP A 298 -18.47 -14.01 20.62
CA ASP A 298 -18.58 -15.15 21.51
C ASP A 298 -17.26 -15.38 22.28
N PHE A 299 -17.29 -16.24 23.28
CA PHE A 299 -16.15 -16.47 24.17
C PHE A 299 -15.40 -17.77 23.84
N ASP A 300 -15.38 -18.15 22.58
CA ASP A 300 -14.69 -19.35 22.06
C ASP A 300 -13.24 -19.10 21.64
N GLY A 301 -12.70 -17.93 21.94
CA GLY A 301 -11.36 -17.50 21.56
C GLY A 301 -11.33 -16.23 20.72
N ASP A 302 -12.47 -15.53 20.60
CA ASP A 302 -12.56 -14.25 19.94
C ASP A 302 -11.62 -13.21 20.57
N GLN A 303 -11.06 -12.35 19.73
CA GLN A 303 -10.23 -11.23 20.14
C GLN A 303 -10.90 -9.90 19.83
N MET A 304 -10.64 -8.92 20.68
CA MET A 304 -11.06 -7.54 20.44
C MET A 304 -9.88 -6.58 20.55
N ALA A 305 -9.97 -5.50 19.78
CA ALA A 305 -9.02 -4.40 19.85
C ALA A 305 -9.49 -3.37 20.88
N VAL A 306 -8.53 -2.79 21.59
CA VAL A 306 -8.73 -1.67 22.52
C VAL A 306 -8.02 -0.45 21.98
N HIS A 307 -8.69 0.69 22.00
CA HIS A 307 -8.12 1.98 21.60
C HIS A 307 -8.32 3.01 22.70
N LEU A 308 -7.30 3.81 22.94
CA LEU A 308 -7.35 4.88 23.93
C LEU A 308 -7.57 6.23 23.26
N PRO A 309 -8.71 6.92 23.49
CA PRO A 309 -8.89 8.29 23.06
C PRO A 309 -7.94 9.22 23.82
N LEU A 310 -7.21 10.09 23.13
CA LEU A 310 -6.16 10.90 23.74
C LEU A 310 -6.64 12.31 24.08
N SER A 311 -7.37 12.98 23.18
CA SER A 311 -7.84 14.34 23.38
C SER A 311 -9.14 14.38 24.21
N GLN A 312 -9.42 15.52 24.80
CA GLN A 312 -10.67 15.72 25.55
C GLN A 312 -11.89 15.64 24.65
N GLU A 313 -11.78 16.14 23.41
CA GLU A 313 -12.82 16.05 22.41
C GLU A 313 -13.10 14.59 22.04
N ALA A 314 -12.07 13.78 21.82
CA ALA A 314 -12.24 12.35 21.54
C ALA A 314 -12.87 11.60 22.71
N GLN A 315 -12.51 11.93 23.95
CA GLN A 315 -13.14 11.37 25.16
C GLN A 315 -14.61 11.78 25.27
N ALA A 316 -14.94 13.03 24.92
CA ALA A 316 -16.33 13.50 24.90
C ALA A 316 -17.13 12.75 23.82
N GLU A 317 -16.59 12.57 22.62
CA GLU A 317 -17.22 11.75 21.58
C GLU A 317 -17.48 10.31 22.05
N CYS A 318 -16.53 9.70 22.76
CA CYS A 318 -16.71 8.36 23.33
C CYS A 318 -17.86 8.30 24.34
N ARG A 319 -18.13 9.37 25.07
CA ARG A 319 -19.21 9.41 26.05
C ARG A 319 -20.58 9.71 25.47
N PHE A 320 -20.64 10.54 24.42
CA PHE A 320 -21.92 11.04 23.90
C PHE A 320 -22.36 10.37 22.60
N LEU A 321 -21.44 9.80 21.83
CA LEU A 321 -21.75 9.24 20.51
C LEU A 321 -21.59 7.72 20.40
N LEU A 322 -20.76 7.08 21.28
CA LEU A 322 -20.42 5.66 21.21
C LEU A 322 -21.04 4.82 22.38
#